data_e965cbcbb2c9e0b68f1abe5f157291e3
#
_entry.id   e965cbcbb2c9e0b68f1abe5f157291e3
#
_cell.length_a   1.000
_cell.length_b   1.000
_cell.length_c   1.000
_cell.angle_alpha   90.00
_cell.angle_beta   90.00
_cell.angle_gamma   90.00
#
_symmetry.space_group_name_H-M   'P 1'
#
loop_
_entity.id
_entity.type
_entity.pdbx_description
1 polymer ?
#
loop_
_entity_poly.entity_id
_entity_poly.type
_entity_poly.pdbx_seq_one_letter_code
_entity_poly.pdbx_strand_id
1 'polypeptide(L)'
;MNSSVCCADTRRKRTPDPESGGKSKARTPAVDILPLAQALHQGCTGCKACVTQCAFLQKNGTPGDIAASLLAGNTTVDPFLCSLCNLCTAVCPSNIAPGAFFLEMRRRVVASNLFPSRPYSAILGYERRGSSRLFSWYGLPTGCDTVFFPGCSLPGTRPETTWKLFQQLKKQLPHLGMVLDCCHKPSHDLGRQPFFLTQFSTMQDQLIKHGVRRIIVACPNCFKVFQEYGQGLTIQTAWEILAAPLASTVNPPVPPIARGRITIHDPCPLRDHQEAHQAVRVLLAGLGLEIREMRHSRNRTICCGEGGAVGAISPDLAQKWGEIRKHEAGDDLIITYCAGCVGYLAKAGMKVAHLGDLVINPKKALAGKSSEARAPWTYLNRIRLKRKLQKAIQGKKTAQKKNQIPGKTFSW
;
A
#
# COMPACT_ATOMS: atom_id res chain seq x y z
N MET A 1 -2.43 -35.29 -60.21
CA MET A 1 -2.20 -33.85 -60.47
C MET A 1 -2.25 -33.17 -59.14
N ASN A 2 -1.09 -32.95 -58.57
CA ASN A 2 -0.84 -32.38 -57.24
C ASN A 2 -0.75 -30.87 -57.37
N SER A 3 -1.43 -30.15 -56.50
CA SER A 3 -1.09 -28.74 -56.23
C SER A 3 -1.04 -28.51 -54.72
N SER A 4 0.20 -28.42 -54.23
CA SER A 4 0.57 -28.03 -52.90
C SER A 4 0.35 -26.52 -52.72
N VAL A 5 -0.39 -26.14 -51.69
CA VAL A 5 -0.48 -24.73 -51.26
C VAL A 5 0.40 -24.54 -50.02
N CYS A 6 1.45 -23.72 -50.20
CA CYS A 6 2.36 -23.28 -49.12
C CYS A 6 1.64 -22.36 -48.14
N CYS A 7 1.63 -22.71 -46.87
CA CYS A 7 1.33 -21.80 -45.78
C CYS A 7 2.55 -20.90 -45.50
N ALA A 8 2.43 -19.62 -45.76
CA ALA A 8 3.41 -18.61 -45.41
C ALA A 8 3.33 -18.31 -43.90
N ASP A 9 4.43 -18.56 -43.21
CA ASP A 9 4.68 -18.25 -41.81
C ASP A 9 4.87 -16.73 -41.64
N THR A 10 3.84 -16.02 -41.19
CA THR A 10 3.94 -14.60 -40.85
C THR A 10 4.34 -14.43 -39.39
N ARG A 11 5.61 -14.62 -39.09
CA ARG A 11 6.19 -14.18 -37.81
C ARG A 11 6.16 -12.66 -37.74
N ARG A 12 5.25 -12.11 -36.92
CA ARG A 12 5.31 -10.70 -36.54
C ARG A 12 6.61 -10.42 -35.81
N LYS A 13 7.49 -9.65 -36.44
CA LYS A 13 8.68 -9.08 -35.82
C LYS A 13 8.24 -8.21 -34.64
N ARG A 14 8.72 -8.53 -33.45
CA ARG A 14 8.60 -7.67 -32.26
C ARG A 14 9.39 -6.40 -32.55
N THR A 15 8.70 -5.25 -32.52
CA THR A 15 9.37 -3.95 -32.48
C THR A 15 10.05 -3.78 -31.12
N PRO A 16 11.27 -3.25 -31.04
CA PRO A 16 11.95 -2.98 -29.78
C PRO A 16 11.24 -1.88 -29.01
N ASP A 17 11.30 -1.96 -27.67
CA ASP A 17 10.79 -0.95 -26.74
C ASP A 17 11.34 0.44 -27.09
N PRO A 18 10.54 1.52 -27.04
CA PRO A 18 10.94 2.86 -27.42
C PRO A 18 11.74 3.59 -26.31
N GLU A 19 12.77 2.95 -25.74
CA GLU A 19 13.71 3.63 -24.85
C GLU A 19 14.95 4.20 -25.57
N SER A 20 15.02 4.11 -26.90
CA SER A 20 16.16 4.60 -27.71
C SER A 20 15.80 5.80 -28.59
N GLY A 21 15.19 6.83 -28.02
CA GLY A 21 14.94 8.11 -28.70
C GLY A 21 15.38 9.28 -27.83
N GLY A 22 16.57 9.83 -28.10
CA GLY A 22 17.18 10.91 -27.35
C GLY A 22 16.36 12.20 -27.34
N LYS A 23 15.69 12.45 -26.20
CA LYS A 23 15.39 13.78 -25.71
C LYS A 23 16.00 13.83 -24.31
N SER A 24 16.84 14.81 -24.03
CA SER A 24 17.49 15.03 -22.74
C SER A 24 16.41 15.14 -21.67
N LYS A 25 16.06 14.02 -21.03
CA LYS A 25 15.23 14.00 -19.83
C LYS A 25 16.09 14.61 -18.75
N ALA A 26 15.65 15.72 -18.18
CA ALA A 26 16.24 16.28 -16.96
C ALA A 26 16.43 15.13 -15.98
N ARG A 27 17.67 14.73 -15.75
CA ARG A 27 18.02 13.72 -14.72
C ARG A 27 17.68 14.39 -13.40
N THR A 28 16.64 13.92 -12.72
CA THR A 28 16.49 14.22 -11.30
C THR A 28 17.79 13.75 -10.66
N PRO A 29 18.58 14.62 -9.99
CA PRO A 29 19.83 14.19 -9.38
C PRO A 29 19.50 13.03 -8.44
N ALA A 30 20.21 11.91 -8.62
CA ALA A 30 20.20 10.85 -7.63
C ALA A 30 20.61 11.49 -6.32
N VAL A 31 19.80 11.34 -5.27
CA VAL A 31 20.19 11.81 -3.94
C VAL A 31 21.51 11.13 -3.63
N ASP A 32 22.51 11.92 -3.24
CA ASP A 32 23.80 11.36 -2.86
C ASP A 32 23.59 10.47 -1.63
N ILE A 33 23.82 9.17 -1.78
CA ILE A 33 23.65 8.19 -0.71
C ILE A 33 24.76 8.30 0.34
N LEU A 34 25.90 8.91 0.01
CA LEU A 34 27.06 8.96 0.89
C LEU A 34 26.80 9.66 2.23
N PRO A 35 26.12 10.84 2.27
CA PRO A 35 25.76 11.46 3.54
C PRO A 35 24.87 10.58 4.42
N LEU A 36 23.90 9.86 3.83
CA LEU A 36 23.05 8.93 4.55
C LEU A 36 23.85 7.75 5.09
N ALA A 37 24.78 7.22 4.30
CA ALA A 37 25.65 6.13 4.73
C ALA A 37 26.58 6.57 5.87
N GLN A 38 27.17 7.75 5.78
CA GLN A 38 28.02 8.34 6.82
C GLN A 38 27.24 8.53 8.14
N ALA A 39 26.08 9.17 8.08
CA ALA A 39 25.22 9.38 9.24
C ALA A 39 24.80 8.04 9.88
N LEU A 40 24.49 7.03 9.08
CA LEU A 40 24.09 5.72 9.55
C LEU A 40 25.25 4.95 10.18
N HIS A 41 26.44 5.01 9.56
CA HIS A 41 27.66 4.38 10.10
C HIS A 41 28.08 5.02 11.43
N GLN A 42 28.10 6.33 11.53
CA GLN A 42 28.47 7.07 12.74
C GLN A 42 27.45 6.93 13.87
N GLY A 43 26.15 6.92 13.53
CA GLY A 43 25.06 6.84 14.51
C GLY A 43 24.75 5.41 15.02
N CYS A 44 25.22 4.37 14.34
CA CYS A 44 24.93 2.99 14.70
C CYS A 44 25.90 2.48 15.78
N THR A 45 25.41 2.26 16.99
CA THR A 45 26.22 1.74 18.12
C THR A 45 26.45 0.22 18.07
N GLY A 46 25.99 -0.49 17.04
CA GLY A 46 26.13 -1.95 16.94
C GLY A 46 25.31 -2.76 17.96
N CYS A 47 24.34 -2.17 18.64
CA CYS A 47 23.56 -2.79 19.72
C CYS A 47 22.70 -4.00 19.31
N LYS A 48 22.54 -4.25 18.01
CA LYS A 48 21.78 -5.37 17.41
C LYS A 48 20.28 -5.43 17.74
N ALA A 49 19.69 -4.41 18.37
CA ALA A 49 18.26 -4.39 18.71
C ALA A 49 17.35 -4.58 17.47
N CYS A 50 17.73 -4.04 16.32
CA CYS A 50 17.03 -4.22 15.05
C CYS A 50 17.36 -5.55 14.37
N VAL A 51 18.57 -6.09 14.55
CA VAL A 51 19.02 -7.36 13.94
C VAL A 51 18.22 -8.53 14.51
N THR A 52 18.02 -8.58 15.82
CA THR A 52 17.28 -9.67 16.48
C THR A 52 15.83 -9.82 15.98
N GLN A 53 15.26 -8.77 15.39
CA GLN A 53 13.86 -8.72 14.95
C GLN A 53 13.67 -8.73 13.43
N CYS A 54 14.74 -8.72 12.64
CA CYS A 54 14.67 -8.57 11.19
C CYS A 54 15.50 -9.64 10.48
N ALA A 55 14.84 -10.57 9.80
CA ALA A 55 15.51 -11.64 9.05
C ALA A 55 16.47 -11.11 7.95
N PHE A 56 16.18 -9.93 7.37
CA PHE A 56 17.11 -9.27 6.45
C PHE A 56 18.40 -8.84 7.15
N LEU A 57 18.32 -8.21 8.32
CA LEU A 57 19.48 -7.75 9.08
C LEU A 57 20.24 -8.91 9.74
N GLN A 58 19.55 -9.98 10.13
CA GLN A 58 20.21 -11.20 10.62
C GLN A 58 21.19 -11.79 9.59
N LYS A 59 20.83 -11.69 8.30
CA LYS A 59 21.67 -12.17 7.20
C LYS A 59 22.81 -11.19 6.84
N ASN A 60 22.57 -9.88 6.98
CA ASN A 60 23.44 -8.85 6.39
C ASN A 60 24.21 -8.00 7.43
N GLY A 61 23.99 -8.23 8.72
CA GLY A 61 24.64 -7.44 9.79
C GLY A 61 23.83 -6.21 10.21
N THR A 62 24.45 -5.35 11.02
CA THR A 62 23.82 -4.11 11.48
C THR A 62 23.70 -3.09 10.34
N PRO A 63 22.79 -2.13 10.44
CA PRO A 63 22.71 -1.03 9.47
C PRO A 63 24.05 -0.26 9.35
N GLY A 64 24.81 -0.12 10.45
CA GLY A 64 26.12 0.52 10.46
C GLY A 64 27.17 -0.26 9.67
N ASP A 65 27.18 -1.61 9.79
CA ASP A 65 28.10 -2.48 9.02
C ASP A 65 27.80 -2.40 7.52
N ILE A 66 26.50 -2.39 7.16
CA ILE A 66 26.06 -2.27 5.76
C ILE A 66 26.48 -0.91 5.19
N ALA A 67 26.32 0.16 5.97
CA ALA A 67 26.71 1.50 5.57
C ALA A 67 28.24 1.61 5.42
N ALA A 68 29.03 1.05 6.35
CA ALA A 68 30.48 1.00 6.28
C ALA A 68 30.95 0.28 5.01
N SER A 69 30.36 -0.88 4.69
CA SER A 69 30.66 -1.63 3.45
C SER A 69 30.37 -0.79 2.19
N LEU A 70 29.28 -0.03 2.17
CA LEU A 70 28.96 0.85 1.05
C LEU A 70 29.98 1.99 0.91
N LEU A 71 30.41 2.59 2.01
CA LEU A 71 31.41 3.66 2.03
C LEU A 71 32.77 3.16 1.55
N ALA A 72 33.12 1.91 1.87
CA ALA A 72 34.33 1.24 1.37
C ALA A 72 34.23 0.76 -0.09
N GLY A 73 33.12 0.98 -0.79
CA GLY A 73 32.91 0.51 -2.16
C GLY A 73 32.57 -0.97 -2.30
N ASN A 74 32.36 -1.69 -1.20
CA ASN A 74 32.17 -3.15 -1.12
C ASN A 74 30.72 -3.57 -0.89
N THR A 75 29.75 -3.00 -1.59
CA THR A 75 28.34 -3.32 -1.35
C THR A 75 27.96 -4.69 -1.88
N THR A 76 27.74 -5.64 -0.99
CA THR A 76 27.27 -7.01 -1.32
C THR A 76 25.77 -7.22 -0.98
N VAL A 77 25.15 -6.23 -0.36
CA VAL A 77 23.77 -6.33 0.14
C VAL A 77 22.77 -5.97 -0.95
N ASP A 78 21.85 -6.90 -1.25
CA ASP A 78 20.71 -6.62 -2.13
C ASP A 78 19.63 -5.83 -1.36
N PRO A 79 19.42 -4.53 -1.66
CA PRO A 79 18.45 -3.72 -0.93
C PRO A 79 17.00 -4.13 -1.22
N PHE A 80 16.74 -4.89 -2.30
CA PHE A 80 15.41 -5.40 -2.61
C PHE A 80 14.94 -6.51 -1.67
N LEU A 81 15.81 -7.06 -0.85
CA LEU A 81 15.47 -8.00 0.21
C LEU A 81 14.98 -7.31 1.50
N CYS A 82 15.10 -6.00 1.62
CA CYS A 82 14.55 -5.23 2.72
C CYS A 82 13.04 -4.97 2.51
N SER A 83 12.20 -5.27 3.49
CA SER A 83 10.74 -5.02 3.40
C SER A 83 10.34 -3.54 3.51
N LEU A 84 11.27 -2.63 3.77
CA LEU A 84 11.03 -1.19 3.99
C LEU A 84 9.96 -0.92 5.08
N CYS A 85 9.85 -1.81 6.07
CA CYS A 85 8.84 -1.72 7.13
C CYS A 85 9.19 -0.73 8.25
N ASN A 86 10.41 -0.21 8.26
CA ASN A 86 10.94 0.75 9.25
C ASN A 86 10.95 0.24 10.72
N LEU A 87 10.84 -1.08 10.97
CA LEU A 87 10.96 -1.59 12.33
C LEU A 87 12.34 -1.27 12.94
N CYS A 88 13.39 -1.37 12.12
CA CYS A 88 14.76 -1.03 12.53
C CYS A 88 14.89 0.41 13.04
N THR A 89 14.15 1.35 12.47
CA THR A 89 14.06 2.73 12.99
C THR A 89 13.31 2.79 14.31
N ALA A 90 12.15 2.12 14.40
CA ALA A 90 11.29 2.17 15.59
C ALA A 90 11.90 1.54 16.84
N VAL A 91 12.83 0.60 16.69
CA VAL A 91 13.50 -0.07 17.82
C VAL A 91 14.92 0.44 18.08
N CYS A 92 15.37 1.44 17.32
CA CYS A 92 16.72 1.95 17.43
C CYS A 92 16.87 2.91 18.63
N PRO A 93 17.73 2.62 19.61
CA PRO A 93 17.95 3.52 20.74
C PRO A 93 18.65 4.83 20.33
N SER A 94 19.39 4.82 19.20
CA SER A 94 20.08 5.99 18.65
C SER A 94 19.24 6.81 17.67
N ASN A 95 17.95 6.48 17.48
CA ASN A 95 17.02 7.18 16.59
C ASN A 95 17.51 7.35 15.13
N ILE A 96 18.37 6.46 14.63
CA ILE A 96 18.76 6.46 13.22
C ILE A 96 17.65 5.87 12.34
N ALA A 97 17.65 6.20 11.04
CA ALA A 97 16.61 5.84 10.09
C ALA A 97 17.11 4.89 8.96
N PRO A 98 17.40 3.61 9.26
CA PRO A 98 17.94 2.69 8.25
C PRO A 98 17.03 2.46 7.04
N GLY A 99 15.70 2.59 7.23
CA GLY A 99 14.75 2.37 6.13
C GLY A 99 14.90 3.37 4.99
N ALA A 100 15.23 4.63 5.29
CA ALA A 100 15.50 5.65 4.28
C ALA A 100 16.76 5.29 3.46
N PHE A 101 17.82 4.83 4.14
CA PHE A 101 19.04 4.37 3.50
C PHE A 101 18.80 3.19 2.54
N PHE A 102 18.05 2.16 2.96
CA PHE A 102 17.74 1.02 2.08
C PHE A 102 16.87 1.40 0.89
N LEU A 103 15.97 2.36 1.03
CA LEU A 103 15.21 2.89 -0.09
C LEU A 103 16.12 3.65 -1.07
N GLU A 104 17.07 4.43 -0.57
CA GLU A 104 18.00 5.15 -1.43
C GLU A 104 18.97 4.21 -2.16
N MET A 105 19.40 3.12 -1.53
CA MET A 105 20.13 2.06 -2.22
C MET A 105 19.35 1.52 -3.43
N ARG A 106 18.03 1.28 -3.30
CA ARG A 106 17.16 0.88 -4.42
C ARG A 106 17.12 1.92 -5.54
N ARG A 107 16.97 3.20 -5.17
CA ARG A 107 16.97 4.32 -6.12
C ARG A 107 18.29 4.38 -6.92
N ARG A 108 19.41 4.15 -6.24
CA ARG A 108 20.73 4.07 -6.89
C ARG A 108 20.81 2.91 -7.89
N VAL A 109 20.35 1.72 -7.53
CA VAL A 109 20.31 0.56 -8.44
C VAL A 109 19.46 0.86 -9.68
N VAL A 110 18.30 1.50 -9.51
CA VAL A 110 17.44 1.91 -10.63
C VAL A 110 18.12 2.96 -11.51
N ALA A 111 18.78 3.97 -10.90
CA ALA A 111 19.50 5.01 -11.62
C ALA A 111 20.69 4.48 -12.43
N SER A 112 21.30 3.38 -11.99
CA SER A 112 22.39 2.68 -12.69
C SER A 112 21.89 1.69 -13.76
N ASN A 113 20.59 1.69 -14.09
CA ASN A 113 19.97 0.75 -15.04
C ASN A 113 20.13 -0.74 -14.68
N LEU A 114 20.35 -1.06 -13.41
CA LEU A 114 20.52 -2.42 -12.90
C LEU A 114 19.23 -2.98 -12.26
N PHE A 115 18.09 -2.31 -12.45
CA PHE A 115 16.82 -2.69 -11.84
C PHE A 115 16.30 -4.04 -12.40
N PRO A 116 16.07 -5.04 -11.54
CA PRO A 116 15.58 -6.35 -11.98
C PRO A 116 14.06 -6.31 -12.23
N SER A 117 13.62 -5.75 -13.34
CA SER A 117 12.17 -5.50 -13.61
C SER A 117 11.34 -6.78 -13.76
N ARG A 118 11.93 -7.88 -14.25
CA ARG A 118 11.21 -9.13 -14.58
C ARG A 118 10.46 -9.74 -13.38
N PRO A 119 11.06 -9.94 -12.19
CA PRO A 119 10.34 -10.44 -11.02
C PRO A 119 9.17 -9.56 -10.58
N TYR A 120 9.26 -8.26 -10.80
CA TYR A 120 8.25 -7.28 -10.38
C TYR A 120 7.18 -6.99 -11.44
N SER A 121 7.23 -7.65 -12.60
CA SER A 121 6.33 -7.39 -13.74
C SER A 121 4.84 -7.47 -13.36
N ALA A 122 4.46 -8.41 -12.51
CA ALA A 122 3.08 -8.57 -12.06
C ALA A 122 2.57 -7.36 -11.24
N ILE A 123 3.36 -6.90 -10.26
CA ILE A 123 2.98 -5.76 -9.39
C ILE A 123 3.04 -4.43 -10.16
N LEU A 124 4.03 -4.24 -11.02
CA LEU A 124 4.14 -3.05 -11.88
C LEU A 124 3.03 -3.03 -12.93
N GLY A 125 2.66 -4.18 -13.48
CA GLY A 125 1.51 -4.32 -14.36
C GLY A 125 0.17 -4.02 -13.67
N TYR A 126 0.03 -4.42 -12.39
CA TYR A 126 -1.15 -4.08 -11.58
C TYR A 126 -1.21 -2.57 -11.29
N GLU A 127 -0.09 -1.94 -10.94
CA GLU A 127 0.04 -0.51 -10.73
C GLU A 127 -0.37 0.27 -11.98
N ARG A 128 0.24 -0.05 -13.13
CA ARG A 128 -0.05 0.60 -14.43
C ARG A 128 -1.52 0.49 -14.82
N ARG A 129 -2.11 -0.72 -14.70
CA ARG A 129 -3.55 -0.89 -14.92
C ARG A 129 -4.37 -0.08 -13.93
N GLY A 130 -3.92 -0.01 -12.67
CA GLY A 130 -4.59 0.71 -11.58
C GLY A 130 -4.88 2.17 -11.89
N SER A 131 -3.97 2.85 -12.56
CA SER A 131 -4.06 4.26 -12.96
C SER A 131 -4.54 4.47 -14.41
N SER A 132 -4.85 3.39 -15.15
CA SER A 132 -5.35 3.52 -16.53
C SER A 132 -6.78 4.07 -16.56
N ARG A 133 -7.18 4.69 -17.70
CA ARG A 133 -8.53 5.23 -17.92
C ARG A 133 -9.66 4.22 -17.67
N LEU A 134 -9.39 2.92 -17.85
CA LEU A 134 -10.37 1.88 -17.60
C LEU A 134 -10.70 1.74 -16.12
N PHE A 135 -9.70 1.87 -15.24
CA PHE A 135 -9.82 1.61 -13.81
C PHE A 135 -9.81 2.87 -12.94
N SER A 136 -9.16 3.96 -13.40
CA SER A 136 -9.17 5.22 -12.67
C SER A 136 -10.44 6.02 -12.92
N TRP A 137 -10.85 6.78 -11.90
CA TRP A 137 -12.01 7.67 -11.99
C TRP A 137 -12.05 8.65 -10.81
N TYR A 138 -12.46 9.87 -11.08
CA TYR A 138 -12.58 10.95 -10.13
C TYR A 138 -14.05 11.41 -10.11
N GLY A 139 -14.77 11.04 -9.08
CA GLY A 139 -16.16 11.45 -8.82
C GLY A 139 -16.18 12.58 -7.82
N LEU A 140 -16.08 13.80 -8.31
CA LEU A 140 -15.98 15.02 -7.50
C LEU A 140 -17.29 15.82 -7.63
N PRO A 141 -18.22 15.75 -6.66
CA PRO A 141 -19.43 16.57 -6.65
C PRO A 141 -19.08 18.06 -6.47
N THR A 142 -20.01 18.93 -6.84
CA THR A 142 -19.86 20.38 -6.64
C THR A 142 -19.62 20.70 -5.15
N GLY A 143 -18.63 21.55 -4.87
CA GLY A 143 -18.23 21.88 -3.50
C GLY A 143 -17.46 20.75 -2.77
N CYS A 144 -16.99 19.74 -3.48
CA CYS A 144 -16.20 18.67 -2.92
C CYS A 144 -14.79 19.15 -2.59
N ASP A 145 -14.46 19.27 -1.32
CA ASP A 145 -13.12 19.53 -0.80
C ASP A 145 -12.46 18.28 -0.19
N THR A 146 -13.24 17.23 0.01
CA THR A 146 -12.82 15.98 0.65
C THR A 146 -13.15 14.78 -0.23
N VAL A 147 -12.19 13.86 -0.41
CA VAL A 147 -12.38 12.65 -1.21
C VAL A 147 -12.05 11.39 -0.42
N PHE A 148 -12.80 10.32 -0.69
CA PHE A 148 -12.43 8.97 -0.28
C PHE A 148 -11.55 8.33 -1.34
N PHE A 149 -10.33 7.94 -0.96
CA PHE A 149 -9.35 7.23 -1.77
C PHE A 149 -9.13 5.83 -1.17
N PRO A 150 -9.91 4.80 -1.58
CA PRO A 150 -9.83 3.46 -0.99
C PRO A 150 -8.53 2.72 -1.36
N GLY A 151 -7.72 3.27 -2.25
CA GLY A 151 -6.59 2.60 -2.87
C GLY A 151 -7.00 1.74 -4.06
N CYS A 152 -6.05 0.95 -4.58
CA CYS A 152 -6.29 0.11 -5.76
C CYS A 152 -6.72 -1.33 -5.42
N SER A 153 -6.31 -1.86 -4.27
CA SER A 153 -6.58 -3.25 -3.88
C SER A 153 -8.00 -3.45 -3.36
N LEU A 154 -8.44 -2.63 -2.41
CA LEU A 154 -9.75 -2.78 -1.76
C LEU A 154 -10.93 -2.80 -2.75
N PRO A 155 -11.02 -1.89 -3.75
CA PRO A 155 -12.08 -1.91 -4.77
C PRO A 155 -12.13 -3.20 -5.62
N GLY A 156 -10.98 -3.83 -5.81
CA GLY A 156 -10.88 -5.08 -6.56
C GLY A 156 -11.23 -6.30 -5.72
N THR A 157 -10.62 -6.42 -4.55
CA THR A 157 -10.77 -7.58 -3.67
C THR A 157 -12.08 -7.59 -2.91
N ARG A 158 -12.61 -6.39 -2.53
CA ARG A 158 -13.79 -6.18 -1.67
C ARG A 158 -14.68 -5.04 -2.19
N PRO A 159 -15.28 -5.17 -3.38
CA PRO A 159 -16.03 -4.07 -4.01
C PRO A 159 -17.26 -3.64 -3.19
N GLU A 160 -17.96 -4.58 -2.58
CA GLU A 160 -19.16 -4.29 -1.77
C GLU A 160 -18.79 -3.61 -0.45
N THR A 161 -17.72 -4.06 0.21
CA THR A 161 -17.17 -3.40 1.40
C THR A 161 -16.73 -1.97 1.08
N THR A 162 -16.03 -1.78 -0.05
CA THR A 162 -15.62 -0.44 -0.51
C THR A 162 -16.82 0.48 -0.74
N TRP A 163 -17.87 -0.03 -1.38
CA TRP A 163 -19.10 0.72 -1.60
C TRP A 163 -19.79 1.12 -0.29
N LYS A 164 -19.94 0.18 0.63
CA LYS A 164 -20.58 0.43 1.93
C LYS A 164 -19.76 1.36 2.81
N LEU A 165 -18.44 1.24 2.82
CA LEU A 165 -17.57 2.21 3.51
C LEU A 165 -17.77 3.63 2.96
N PHE A 166 -17.81 3.79 1.64
CA PHE A 166 -18.10 5.09 1.04
C PHE A 166 -19.45 5.64 1.50
N GLN A 167 -20.51 4.79 1.55
CA GLN A 167 -21.83 5.19 2.04
C GLN A 167 -21.82 5.61 3.52
N GLN A 168 -21.08 4.89 4.38
CA GLN A 168 -20.95 5.23 5.80
C GLN A 168 -20.20 6.56 6.00
N LEU A 169 -19.08 6.72 5.31
CA LEU A 169 -18.31 7.98 5.33
C LEU A 169 -19.16 9.17 4.86
N LYS A 170 -19.97 8.96 3.82
CA LYS A 170 -20.84 10.00 3.27
C LYS A 170 -21.94 10.48 4.23
N LYS A 171 -22.33 9.68 5.23
CA LYS A 171 -23.26 10.11 6.28
C LYS A 171 -22.64 11.21 7.16
N GLN A 172 -21.33 11.16 7.40
CA GLN A 172 -20.60 12.16 8.18
C GLN A 172 -20.04 13.30 7.31
N LEU A 173 -19.82 13.04 6.03
CA LEU A 173 -19.22 13.94 5.06
C LEU A 173 -20.12 14.02 3.81
N PRO A 174 -21.22 14.82 3.82
CA PRO A 174 -22.23 14.80 2.76
C PRO A 174 -21.70 15.11 1.35
N HIS A 175 -20.68 15.98 1.25
CA HIS A 175 -20.04 16.38 -0.01
C HIS A 175 -18.83 15.50 -0.39
N LEU A 176 -18.65 14.35 0.27
CA LEU A 176 -17.56 13.43 0.01
C LEU A 176 -17.52 12.97 -1.44
N GLY A 177 -16.40 13.22 -2.11
CA GLY A 177 -16.07 12.66 -3.42
C GLY A 177 -15.48 11.26 -3.31
N MET A 178 -15.26 10.62 -4.48
CA MET A 178 -14.62 9.31 -4.58
C MET A 178 -13.54 9.34 -5.64
N VAL A 179 -12.35 8.86 -5.30
CA VAL A 179 -11.26 8.71 -6.24
C VAL A 179 -10.83 7.25 -6.32
N LEU A 180 -10.93 6.68 -7.50
CA LEU A 180 -10.39 5.37 -7.83
C LEU A 180 -9.11 5.59 -8.64
N ASP A 181 -7.95 5.42 -8.03
CA ASP A 181 -6.65 5.54 -8.70
C ASP A 181 -5.59 4.73 -7.94
N CYS A 182 -4.34 4.78 -8.40
CA CYS A 182 -3.20 4.16 -7.76
C CYS A 182 -2.29 5.25 -7.15
N CYS A 183 -1.84 5.05 -5.89
CA CYS A 183 -0.88 5.93 -5.23
C CYS A 183 0.57 5.71 -5.68
N HIS A 184 0.82 4.77 -6.57
CA HIS A 184 2.14 4.41 -7.13
C HIS A 184 3.20 3.99 -6.08
N LYS A 185 2.76 3.48 -4.92
CA LYS A 185 3.67 2.97 -3.91
C LYS A 185 4.58 1.81 -4.40
N PRO A 186 4.15 0.88 -5.28
CA PRO A 186 5.06 -0.12 -5.81
C PRO A 186 6.27 0.49 -6.51
N SER A 187 6.09 1.46 -7.39
CA SER A 187 7.20 2.16 -8.05
C SER A 187 8.05 2.95 -7.08
N HIS A 188 7.46 3.61 -6.07
CA HIS A 188 8.18 4.27 -4.99
C HIS A 188 9.11 3.30 -4.25
N ASP A 189 8.55 2.20 -3.71
CA ASP A 189 9.30 1.24 -2.92
C ASP A 189 10.37 0.48 -3.74
N LEU A 190 10.15 0.32 -5.04
CA LEU A 190 11.13 -0.27 -5.96
C LEU A 190 12.21 0.72 -6.45
N GLY A 191 12.23 1.94 -5.91
CA GLY A 191 13.25 2.94 -6.24
C GLY A 191 13.05 3.63 -7.60
N ARG A 192 11.92 3.41 -8.29
CA ARG A 192 11.60 4.05 -9.58
C ARG A 192 11.11 5.49 -9.39
N GLN A 193 11.94 6.28 -8.70
CA GLN A 193 11.58 7.60 -8.18
C GLN A 193 11.10 8.58 -9.25
N PRO A 194 11.75 8.73 -10.43
CA PRO A 194 11.28 9.67 -11.46
C PRO A 194 9.88 9.30 -11.98
N PHE A 195 9.63 8.02 -12.21
CA PHE A 195 8.31 7.53 -12.61
C PHE A 195 7.26 7.78 -11.53
N PHE A 196 7.59 7.42 -10.29
CA PHE A 196 6.71 7.64 -9.15
C PHE A 196 6.31 9.11 -9.01
N LEU A 197 7.28 10.02 -8.96
CA LEU A 197 7.03 11.46 -8.81
C LEU A 197 6.14 12.00 -9.96
N THR A 198 6.43 11.63 -11.20
CA THR A 198 5.62 12.08 -12.34
C THR A 198 4.17 11.61 -12.23
N GLN A 199 3.93 10.36 -11.84
CA GLN A 199 2.58 9.83 -11.73
C GLN A 199 1.83 10.40 -10.52
N PHE A 200 2.52 10.52 -9.38
CA PHE A 200 1.93 11.03 -8.16
C PHE A 200 1.61 12.52 -8.25
N SER A 201 2.54 13.36 -8.74
CA SER A 201 2.29 14.80 -8.91
C SER A 201 1.13 15.05 -9.88
N THR A 202 1.05 14.33 -10.99
CA THR A 202 -0.08 14.45 -11.93
C THR A 202 -1.42 14.18 -11.24
N MET A 203 -1.49 13.16 -10.38
CA MET A 203 -2.70 12.84 -9.61
C MET A 203 -3.00 13.95 -8.58
N GLN A 204 -2.00 14.39 -7.84
CA GLN A 204 -2.11 15.43 -6.81
C GLN A 204 -2.56 16.76 -7.40
N ASP A 205 -1.92 17.21 -8.48
CA ASP A 205 -2.26 18.44 -9.18
C ASP A 205 -3.72 18.44 -9.65
N GLN A 206 -4.18 17.29 -10.15
CA GLN A 206 -5.58 17.13 -10.54
C GLN A 206 -6.52 17.28 -9.34
N LEU A 207 -6.20 16.72 -8.19
CA LEU A 207 -7.01 16.84 -6.97
C LEU A 207 -7.06 18.29 -6.49
N ILE A 208 -5.90 18.95 -6.36
CA ILE A 208 -5.78 20.33 -5.90
C ILE A 208 -6.50 21.28 -6.85
N LYS A 209 -6.32 21.10 -8.17
CA LYS A 209 -7.01 21.90 -9.20
C LYS A 209 -8.53 21.84 -9.11
N HIS A 210 -9.08 20.72 -8.62
CA HIS A 210 -10.52 20.57 -8.39
C HIS A 210 -10.97 20.98 -6.99
N GLY A 211 -10.12 21.63 -6.21
CA GLY A 211 -10.46 22.16 -4.89
C GLY A 211 -10.37 21.16 -3.75
N VAL A 212 -9.85 19.95 -4.00
CA VAL A 212 -9.67 18.94 -2.94
C VAL A 212 -8.59 19.41 -1.97
N ARG A 213 -8.90 19.38 -0.68
CA ARG A 213 -8.03 19.74 0.45
C ARG A 213 -7.76 18.57 1.39
N ARG A 214 -8.68 17.60 1.44
CA ARG A 214 -8.60 16.48 2.36
C ARG A 214 -8.82 15.15 1.66
N ILE A 215 -7.98 14.17 2.01
CA ILE A 215 -8.06 12.82 1.48
C ILE A 215 -8.30 11.83 2.62
N ILE A 216 -9.39 11.09 2.53
CA ILE A 216 -9.70 9.99 3.43
C ILE A 216 -9.25 8.69 2.77
N VAL A 217 -8.32 7.97 3.38
CA VAL A 217 -7.76 6.73 2.82
C VAL A 217 -8.19 5.50 3.62
N ALA A 218 -8.43 4.38 2.94
CA ALA A 218 -8.63 3.09 3.60
C ALA A 218 -7.39 2.18 3.52
N CYS A 219 -6.43 2.53 2.67
CA CYS A 219 -5.21 1.75 2.46
C CYS A 219 -4.02 2.37 3.19
N PRO A 220 -3.34 1.65 4.09
CA PRO A 220 -2.15 2.13 4.80
C PRO A 220 -1.01 2.56 3.87
N ASN A 221 -0.84 1.84 2.77
CA ASN A 221 0.16 2.19 1.76
C ASN A 221 -0.13 3.55 1.10
N CYS A 222 -1.40 3.84 0.83
CA CYS A 222 -1.81 5.15 0.32
C CYS A 222 -1.59 6.24 1.37
N PHE A 223 -1.93 5.98 2.65
CA PHE A 223 -1.68 6.91 3.74
C PHE A 223 -0.22 7.35 3.76
N LYS A 224 0.72 6.39 3.82
CA LYS A 224 2.15 6.69 3.86
C LYS A 224 2.60 7.56 2.69
N VAL A 225 2.20 7.22 1.46
CA VAL A 225 2.59 7.97 0.26
C VAL A 225 2.01 9.39 0.28
N PHE A 226 0.74 9.55 0.60
CA PHE A 226 0.12 10.88 0.68
C PHE A 226 0.68 11.72 1.84
N GLN A 227 1.00 11.10 2.97
CA GLN A 227 1.63 11.78 4.11
C GLN A 227 3.02 12.32 3.75
N GLU A 228 3.78 11.56 2.96
CA GLU A 228 5.15 11.92 2.58
C GLU A 228 5.20 12.90 1.39
N TYR A 229 4.30 12.75 0.42
CA TYR A 229 4.35 13.50 -0.85
C TYR A 229 3.12 14.38 -1.11
N GLY A 230 2.06 14.28 -0.33
CA GLY A 230 0.78 14.98 -0.54
C GLY A 230 0.76 16.42 -0.01
N GLN A 231 1.75 17.23 -0.34
CA GLN A 231 1.85 18.63 0.11
C GLN A 231 0.56 19.40 -0.19
N GLY A 232 0.09 20.19 0.77
CA GLY A 232 -1.14 20.97 0.66
C GLY A 232 -2.44 20.16 0.84
N LEU A 233 -2.34 18.88 1.20
CA LEU A 233 -3.48 18.00 1.48
C LEU A 233 -3.45 17.51 2.92
N THR A 234 -4.60 17.50 3.58
CA THR A 234 -4.78 16.83 4.87
C THR A 234 -5.14 15.36 4.64
N ILE A 235 -4.43 14.45 5.31
CA ILE A 235 -4.61 13.02 5.14
C ILE A 235 -5.16 12.42 6.42
N GLN A 236 -6.26 11.65 6.30
CA GLN A 236 -6.85 10.90 7.41
C GLN A 236 -7.22 9.49 6.95
N THR A 237 -7.27 8.54 7.89
CA THR A 237 -7.79 7.22 7.58
C THR A 237 -9.32 7.19 7.67
N ALA A 238 -9.93 6.29 6.89
CA ALA A 238 -11.37 6.03 6.99
C ALA A 238 -11.76 5.53 8.39
N TRP A 239 -10.83 4.91 9.07
CA TRP A 239 -11.03 4.33 10.41
C TRP A 239 -11.20 5.42 11.48
N GLU A 240 -10.43 6.51 11.39
CA GLU A 240 -10.56 7.68 12.29
C GLU A 240 -11.94 8.33 12.14
N ILE A 241 -12.38 8.54 10.90
CA ILE A 241 -13.70 9.13 10.64
C ILE A 241 -14.82 8.22 11.18
N LEU A 242 -14.74 6.91 10.95
CA LEU A 242 -15.75 5.96 11.38
C LEU A 242 -15.76 5.74 12.90
N ALA A 243 -14.62 5.90 13.57
CA ALA A 243 -14.50 5.76 15.02
C ALA A 243 -14.97 7.00 15.79
N ALA A 244 -14.92 8.19 15.19
CA ALA A 244 -15.20 9.45 15.87
C ALA A 244 -16.56 9.48 16.60
N PRO A 245 -17.69 9.01 16.02
CA PRO A 245 -18.96 8.97 16.72
C PRO A 245 -18.97 8.02 17.93
N LEU A 246 -18.21 6.93 17.86
CA LEU A 246 -18.14 5.93 18.94
C LEU A 246 -17.28 6.41 20.10
N ALA A 247 -16.26 7.21 19.84
CA ALA A 247 -15.38 7.78 20.86
C ALA A 247 -16.13 8.81 21.75
N SER A 248 -17.19 9.43 21.23
CA SER A 248 -18.02 10.41 21.95
C SER A 248 -19.11 9.79 22.79
N THR A 249 -19.42 8.52 22.61
CA THR A 249 -20.42 7.80 23.39
C THR A 249 -19.75 7.09 24.56
N VAL A 250 -19.98 7.61 25.77
CA VAL A 250 -19.61 6.92 27.01
C VAL A 250 -20.36 5.60 27.06
N ASN A 251 -19.68 4.51 26.70
CA ASN A 251 -20.05 3.09 26.85
C ASN A 251 -21.55 2.77 26.97
N PRO A 252 -22.28 2.49 25.90
CA PRO A 252 -23.30 1.48 26.04
C PRO A 252 -22.59 0.11 26.07
N PRO A 253 -22.90 -0.80 27.00
CA PRO A 253 -22.46 -2.17 26.90
C PRO A 253 -23.11 -2.79 25.66
N VAL A 254 -22.34 -2.84 24.55
CA VAL A 254 -22.79 -3.58 23.38
C VAL A 254 -22.68 -5.05 23.72
N PRO A 255 -23.75 -5.81 23.70
CA PRO A 255 -23.64 -7.25 23.92
C PRO A 255 -22.66 -7.82 22.92
N PRO A 256 -21.70 -8.67 23.34
CA PRO A 256 -20.66 -9.17 22.48
C PRO A 256 -21.28 -9.90 21.28
N ILE A 257 -20.92 -9.46 20.06
CA ILE A 257 -21.44 -10.05 18.80
C ILE A 257 -20.93 -11.49 18.63
N ALA A 258 -19.79 -11.81 19.24
CA ALA A 258 -19.21 -13.15 19.25
C ALA A 258 -18.37 -13.37 20.52
N ARG A 259 -18.39 -14.59 21.05
CA ARG A 259 -17.41 -15.05 22.03
C ARG A 259 -16.17 -15.52 21.27
N GLY A 260 -15.08 -14.77 21.33
CA GLY A 260 -13.79 -15.15 20.73
C GLY A 260 -12.78 -14.04 20.87
N ARG A 261 -11.56 -14.42 21.16
CA ARG A 261 -10.43 -13.51 21.17
C ARG A 261 -10.03 -13.18 19.75
N ILE A 262 -9.72 -11.93 19.51
CA ILE A 262 -9.12 -11.45 18.28
C ILE A 262 -7.77 -10.83 18.57
N THR A 263 -6.92 -10.76 17.56
CA THR A 263 -5.69 -10.00 17.63
C THR A 263 -5.58 -9.05 16.46
N ILE A 264 -4.74 -8.03 16.59
CA ILE A 264 -4.61 -6.97 15.56
C ILE A 264 -3.23 -7.05 14.92
N HIS A 265 -3.19 -7.10 13.60
CA HIS A 265 -1.99 -6.79 12.84
C HIS A 265 -2.08 -5.34 12.36
N ASP A 266 -1.35 -4.44 13.02
CA ASP A 266 -1.20 -3.06 12.58
C ASP A 266 -0.27 -3.01 11.34
N PRO A 267 -0.72 -2.47 10.20
CA PRO A 267 0.10 -2.42 9.00
C PRO A 267 1.28 -1.44 9.16
N CYS A 268 2.47 -1.89 8.80
CA CYS A 268 3.70 -1.12 9.00
C CYS A 268 3.75 0.27 8.32
N PRO A 269 3.01 0.59 7.25
CA PRO A 269 2.97 1.95 6.73
C PRO A 269 2.29 2.98 7.63
N LEU A 270 1.52 2.52 8.64
CA LEU A 270 0.87 3.37 9.65
C LEU A 270 1.59 3.31 11.01
N ARG A 271 2.83 2.81 11.04
CA ARG A 271 3.62 2.61 12.27
C ARG A 271 3.58 3.80 13.24
N ASP A 272 3.76 4.99 12.70
CA ASP A 272 3.90 6.23 13.47
C ASP A 272 2.59 7.03 13.58
N HIS A 273 1.47 6.43 13.14
CA HIS A 273 0.15 7.09 13.18
C HIS A 273 -0.74 6.49 14.28
N GLN A 274 -0.59 7.02 15.49
CA GLN A 274 -1.25 6.51 16.70
C GLN A 274 -2.77 6.66 16.63
N GLU A 275 -3.27 7.70 15.98
CA GLU A 275 -4.70 7.99 15.81
C GLU A 275 -5.40 6.84 15.07
N ALA A 276 -4.77 6.31 14.00
CA ALA A 276 -5.32 5.15 13.31
C ALA A 276 -5.31 3.88 14.17
N HIS A 277 -4.23 3.67 14.97
CA HIS A 277 -4.17 2.54 15.89
C HIS A 277 -5.29 2.60 16.94
N GLN A 278 -5.52 3.78 17.50
CA GLN A 278 -6.58 3.99 18.48
C GLN A 278 -7.96 3.84 17.84
N ALA A 279 -8.19 4.44 16.67
CA ALA A 279 -9.46 4.37 15.95
C ALA A 279 -9.86 2.91 15.66
N VAL A 280 -8.91 2.08 15.23
CA VAL A 280 -9.17 0.65 14.98
C VAL A 280 -9.62 -0.05 16.26
N ARG A 281 -8.99 0.23 17.39
CA ARG A 281 -9.35 -0.38 18.69
C ARG A 281 -10.73 0.09 19.16
N VAL A 282 -11.06 1.37 19.01
CA VAL A 282 -12.40 1.92 19.28
C VAL A 282 -13.47 1.23 18.45
N LEU A 283 -13.24 1.04 17.14
CA LEU A 283 -14.16 0.33 16.25
C LEU A 283 -14.38 -1.13 16.69
N LEU A 284 -13.33 -1.82 17.10
CA LEU A 284 -13.41 -3.23 17.53
C LEU A 284 -14.10 -3.36 18.90
N ALA A 285 -13.78 -2.47 19.83
CA ALA A 285 -14.45 -2.41 21.12
C ALA A 285 -15.95 -2.08 20.97
N GLY A 286 -16.31 -1.16 20.07
CA GLY A 286 -17.69 -0.86 19.72
C GLY A 286 -18.47 -2.03 19.10
N LEU A 287 -17.77 -3.09 18.66
CA LEU A 287 -18.36 -4.36 18.22
C LEU A 287 -18.43 -5.40 19.35
N GLY A 288 -17.99 -5.06 20.56
CA GLY A 288 -17.95 -5.95 21.72
C GLY A 288 -16.88 -7.07 21.61
N LEU A 289 -15.80 -6.83 20.87
CA LEU A 289 -14.72 -7.81 20.66
C LEU A 289 -13.59 -7.60 21.69
N GLU A 290 -13.14 -8.70 22.29
CA GLU A 290 -11.97 -8.72 23.16
C GLU A 290 -10.68 -8.77 22.34
N ILE A 291 -9.80 -7.80 22.56
CA ILE A 291 -8.55 -7.65 21.82
C ILE A 291 -7.39 -8.18 22.66
N ARG A 292 -6.66 -9.16 22.14
CA ARG A 292 -5.35 -9.57 22.65
C ARG A 292 -4.26 -8.94 21.78
N GLU A 293 -3.48 -8.04 22.35
CA GLU A 293 -2.37 -7.41 21.60
C GLU A 293 -1.23 -8.41 21.38
N MET A 294 -0.67 -8.43 20.18
CA MET A 294 0.54 -9.16 19.88
C MET A 294 1.77 -8.40 20.41
N ARG A 295 2.88 -9.10 20.65
CA ARG A 295 4.16 -8.49 21.06
C ARG A 295 4.58 -7.36 20.11
N HIS A 296 4.48 -7.60 18.81
CA HIS A 296 4.77 -6.60 17.78
C HIS A 296 3.48 -5.94 17.32
N SER A 297 2.99 -4.96 18.07
CA SER A 297 1.77 -4.18 17.77
C SER A 297 2.10 -2.69 17.62
N ARG A 298 1.20 -1.94 17.06
CA ARG A 298 1.25 -0.48 16.90
C ARG A 298 2.58 -0.03 16.24
N ASN A 299 3.34 0.88 16.89
CA ASN A 299 4.62 1.37 16.37
C ASN A 299 5.71 0.28 16.28
N ARG A 300 5.60 -0.80 17.04
CA ARG A 300 6.52 -1.95 16.99
C ARG A 300 6.07 -3.06 16.04
N THR A 301 5.02 -2.85 15.27
CA THR A 301 4.52 -3.85 14.33
C THR A 301 5.62 -4.35 13.39
N ILE A 302 5.58 -5.63 13.05
CA ILE A 302 6.50 -6.27 12.08
C ILE A 302 5.80 -6.38 10.71
N CYS A 303 6.57 -6.56 9.65
CA CYS A 303 6.02 -6.76 8.30
C CYS A 303 5.14 -8.02 8.22
N CYS A 304 4.11 -7.97 7.38
CA CYS A 304 3.30 -9.15 7.04
C CYS A 304 3.94 -10.03 5.94
N GLY A 305 5.05 -9.58 5.34
CA GLY A 305 5.71 -10.22 4.20
C GLY A 305 5.47 -9.52 2.85
N GLU A 306 4.51 -8.58 2.73
CA GLU A 306 4.24 -7.84 1.49
C GLU A 306 5.26 -6.72 1.23
N GLY A 307 5.77 -6.10 2.32
CA GLY A 307 6.56 -4.88 2.26
C GLY A 307 7.73 -4.96 1.29
N GLY A 308 8.01 -3.84 0.60
CA GLY A 308 9.10 -3.73 -0.38
C GLY A 308 9.03 -4.70 -1.55
N ALA A 309 7.91 -5.41 -1.73
CA ALA A 309 7.71 -6.47 -2.72
C ALA A 309 8.76 -7.61 -2.64
N VAL A 310 9.30 -7.87 -1.44
CA VAL A 310 10.35 -8.90 -1.21
C VAL A 310 9.91 -10.26 -1.72
N GLY A 311 8.64 -10.63 -1.55
CA GLY A 311 8.11 -11.93 -1.99
C GLY A 311 8.16 -12.18 -3.49
N ALA A 312 8.49 -11.16 -4.31
CA ALA A 312 8.68 -11.34 -5.75
C ALA A 312 10.05 -11.95 -6.09
N ILE A 313 11.05 -11.76 -5.22
CA ILE A 313 12.43 -12.24 -5.43
C ILE A 313 12.87 -13.25 -4.38
N SER A 314 12.32 -13.18 -3.19
CA SER A 314 12.62 -14.10 -2.09
C SER A 314 11.34 -14.43 -1.30
N PRO A 315 10.52 -15.39 -1.81
CA PRO A 315 9.31 -15.85 -1.11
C PRO A 315 9.59 -16.37 0.29
N ASP A 316 10.70 -17.10 0.46
CA ASP A 316 11.09 -17.70 1.76
C ASP A 316 11.40 -16.62 2.80
N LEU A 317 12.09 -15.54 2.39
CA LEU A 317 12.35 -14.42 3.29
C LEU A 317 11.04 -13.68 3.66
N ALA A 318 10.14 -13.50 2.70
CA ALA A 318 8.84 -12.91 2.97
C ALA A 318 8.01 -13.78 3.93
N GLN A 319 8.12 -15.10 3.85
CA GLN A 319 7.43 -16.04 4.73
C GLN A 319 7.93 -15.96 6.18
N LYS A 320 9.22 -15.73 6.43
CA LYS A 320 9.79 -15.62 7.80
C LYS A 320 9.07 -14.57 8.66
N TRP A 321 8.69 -13.43 8.08
CA TRP A 321 7.88 -12.45 8.82
C TRP A 321 6.47 -12.96 9.11
N GLY A 322 5.86 -13.71 8.19
CA GLY A 322 4.58 -14.38 8.41
C GLY A 322 4.64 -15.40 9.55
N GLU A 323 5.72 -16.16 9.65
CA GLU A 323 5.94 -17.16 10.72
C GLU A 323 6.00 -16.51 12.10
N ILE A 324 6.71 -15.38 12.24
CA ILE A 324 6.74 -14.62 13.49
C ILE A 324 5.31 -14.17 13.86
N ARG A 325 4.55 -13.65 12.89
CA ARG A 325 3.16 -13.23 13.13
C ARG A 325 2.26 -14.40 13.51
N LYS A 326 2.45 -15.56 12.88
CA LYS A 326 1.70 -16.79 13.21
C LYS A 326 1.96 -17.25 14.64
N HIS A 327 3.21 -17.25 15.06
CA HIS A 327 3.58 -17.59 16.42
C HIS A 327 2.95 -16.64 17.44
N GLU A 328 2.94 -15.33 17.17
CA GLU A 328 2.35 -14.34 18.08
C GLU A 328 0.82 -14.39 18.12
N ALA A 329 0.19 -14.65 16.99
CA ALA A 329 -1.26 -14.72 16.88
C ALA A 329 -1.83 -16.00 17.51
N GLY A 330 -1.08 -17.12 17.43
CA GLY A 330 -1.60 -18.44 17.80
C GLY A 330 -2.82 -18.78 16.95
N ASP A 331 -3.91 -19.21 17.60
CA ASP A 331 -5.17 -19.56 16.93
C ASP A 331 -6.16 -18.41 16.80
N ASP A 332 -5.83 -17.22 17.32
CA ASP A 332 -6.72 -16.07 17.30
C ASP A 332 -6.98 -15.57 15.87
N LEU A 333 -8.17 -15.06 15.63
CA LEU A 333 -8.50 -14.37 14.38
C LEU A 333 -7.75 -13.04 14.32
N ILE A 334 -6.91 -12.87 13.30
CA ILE A 334 -6.18 -11.62 13.06
C ILE A 334 -7.09 -10.64 12.32
N ILE A 335 -7.26 -9.45 12.89
CA ILE A 335 -7.88 -8.32 12.21
C ILE A 335 -6.78 -7.41 11.69
N THR A 336 -6.85 -7.06 10.41
CA THR A 336 -5.96 -6.06 9.81
C THR A 336 -6.74 -5.12 8.91
N TYR A 337 -6.24 -3.91 8.74
CA TYR A 337 -6.85 -2.86 7.93
C TYR A 337 -6.06 -2.56 6.65
N CYS A 338 -5.29 -3.54 6.17
CA CYS A 338 -4.60 -3.54 4.89
C CYS A 338 -5.00 -4.75 4.06
N ALA A 339 -5.54 -4.51 2.87
CA ALA A 339 -5.97 -5.59 1.98
C ALA A 339 -4.81 -6.51 1.52
N GLY A 340 -3.60 -5.95 1.36
CA GLY A 340 -2.40 -6.73 1.03
C GLY A 340 -1.97 -7.62 2.20
N CYS A 341 -1.98 -7.09 3.44
CA CYS A 341 -1.65 -7.88 4.63
C CYS A 341 -2.59 -9.08 4.79
N VAL A 342 -3.90 -8.93 4.51
CA VAL A 342 -4.83 -10.08 4.56
C VAL A 342 -4.32 -11.24 3.69
N GLY A 343 -3.95 -10.95 2.44
CA GLY A 343 -3.49 -11.98 1.52
C GLY A 343 -2.19 -12.66 1.94
N TYR A 344 -1.21 -11.88 2.46
CA TYR A 344 0.08 -12.44 2.90
C TYR A 344 -0.04 -13.25 4.18
N LEU A 345 -0.77 -12.76 5.18
CA LEU A 345 -1.00 -13.48 6.43
C LEU A 345 -1.83 -14.75 6.22
N ALA A 346 -2.83 -14.71 5.34
CA ALA A 346 -3.62 -15.90 4.99
C ALA A 346 -2.78 -16.95 4.26
N LYS A 347 -1.84 -16.55 3.38
CA LYS A 347 -0.89 -17.47 2.72
C LYS A 347 0.03 -18.17 3.73
N ALA A 348 0.37 -17.50 4.83
CA ALA A 348 1.13 -18.10 5.92
C ALA A 348 0.28 -18.99 6.86
N GLY A 349 -0.97 -19.28 6.48
CA GLY A 349 -1.86 -20.22 7.16
C GLY A 349 -2.58 -19.64 8.39
N MET A 350 -2.74 -18.33 8.48
CA MET A 350 -3.44 -17.65 9.57
C MET A 350 -4.90 -17.37 9.22
N LYS A 351 -5.76 -17.37 10.24
CA LYS A 351 -7.14 -16.84 10.12
C LYS A 351 -7.09 -15.33 10.11
N VAL A 352 -7.52 -14.68 9.04
CA VAL A 352 -7.40 -13.23 8.88
C VAL A 352 -8.70 -12.65 8.33
N ALA A 353 -9.12 -11.52 8.89
CA ALA A 353 -10.22 -10.72 8.35
C ALA A 353 -9.78 -9.26 8.15
N HIS A 354 -10.34 -8.61 7.13
CA HIS A 354 -10.15 -7.18 6.91
C HIS A 354 -11.10 -6.37 7.79
N LEU A 355 -10.60 -5.35 8.48
CA LEU A 355 -11.40 -4.50 9.36
C LEU A 355 -12.65 -3.95 8.66
N GLY A 356 -12.53 -3.54 7.38
CA GLY A 356 -13.67 -3.06 6.62
C GLY A 356 -14.80 -4.08 6.48
N ASP A 357 -14.48 -5.37 6.31
CA ASP A 357 -15.49 -6.43 6.26
C ASP A 357 -16.18 -6.58 7.62
N LEU A 358 -15.41 -6.46 8.70
CA LEU A 358 -15.91 -6.56 10.06
C LEU A 358 -16.85 -5.39 10.40
N VAL A 359 -16.47 -4.16 10.09
CA VAL A 359 -17.30 -2.97 10.32
C VAL A 359 -18.60 -3.01 9.51
N ILE A 360 -18.57 -3.57 8.30
CA ILE A 360 -19.74 -3.61 7.42
C ILE A 360 -20.66 -4.81 7.70
N ASN A 361 -20.11 -5.96 8.02
CA ASN A 361 -20.87 -7.18 8.32
C ASN A 361 -20.11 -8.08 9.30
N PRO A 362 -20.15 -7.75 10.60
CA PRO A 362 -19.36 -8.44 11.61
C PRO A 362 -19.68 -9.94 11.69
N LYS A 363 -20.94 -10.34 11.63
CA LYS A 363 -21.33 -11.77 11.68
C LYS A 363 -20.70 -12.57 10.56
N LYS A 364 -20.69 -12.05 9.32
CA LYS A 364 -20.10 -12.71 8.17
C LYS A 364 -18.56 -12.77 8.26
N ALA A 365 -17.95 -11.69 8.71
CA ALA A 365 -16.49 -11.58 8.83
C ALA A 365 -15.95 -12.53 9.90
N LEU A 366 -16.57 -12.58 11.08
CA LEU A 366 -16.18 -13.45 12.18
C LEU A 366 -16.40 -14.95 11.85
N ALA A 367 -17.41 -15.26 11.03
CA ALA A 367 -17.63 -16.62 10.55
C ALA A 367 -16.64 -17.08 9.45
N GLY A 368 -15.63 -16.25 9.11
CA GLY A 368 -14.67 -16.54 8.03
C GLY A 368 -15.29 -16.57 6.62
N LYS A 369 -16.53 -16.07 6.47
CA LYS A 369 -17.27 -16.09 5.20
C LYS A 369 -17.03 -14.85 4.32
N SER A 370 -16.17 -13.93 4.75
CA SER A 370 -15.75 -12.79 3.92
C SER A 370 -14.83 -13.26 2.81
N SER A 371 -15.35 -13.31 1.59
CA SER A 371 -14.60 -13.75 0.43
C SER A 371 -13.75 -12.61 -0.13
N GLU A 372 -12.47 -12.86 -0.33
CA GLU A 372 -11.57 -12.01 -1.08
C GLU A 372 -11.57 -12.43 -2.56
N ALA A 373 -11.92 -11.51 -3.45
CA ALA A 373 -11.86 -11.80 -4.88
C ALA A 373 -10.39 -11.86 -5.34
N ARG A 374 -10.08 -12.82 -6.22
CA ARG A 374 -8.78 -13.00 -6.86
C ARG A 374 -8.85 -12.64 -8.35
N ALA A 375 -7.70 -12.45 -8.99
CA ALA A 375 -7.65 -12.25 -10.44
C ALA A 375 -8.28 -13.46 -11.18
N PRO A 376 -9.01 -13.25 -12.28
CA PRO A 376 -9.26 -11.97 -12.97
C PRO A 376 -10.41 -11.13 -12.35
N TRP A 377 -11.15 -11.65 -11.38
CA TRP A 377 -12.34 -11.02 -10.80
C TRP A 377 -12.06 -9.66 -10.17
N THR A 378 -10.85 -9.45 -9.61
CA THR A 378 -10.45 -8.14 -9.06
C THR A 378 -10.54 -7.02 -10.08
N TYR A 379 -10.23 -7.27 -11.33
CA TYR A 379 -10.33 -6.28 -12.41
C TYR A 379 -11.78 -6.00 -12.78
N LEU A 380 -12.60 -7.04 -12.92
CA LEU A 380 -14.03 -6.90 -13.21
C LEU A 380 -14.77 -6.16 -12.09
N ASN A 381 -14.44 -6.47 -10.84
CA ASN A 381 -14.99 -5.81 -9.67
C ASN A 381 -14.70 -4.30 -9.68
N ARG A 382 -13.48 -3.88 -10.02
CA ARG A 382 -13.13 -2.46 -10.13
C ARG A 382 -13.96 -1.75 -11.17
N ILE A 383 -14.18 -2.37 -12.35
CA ILE A 383 -15.02 -1.81 -13.41
C ILE A 383 -16.49 -1.70 -12.96
N ARG A 384 -17.02 -2.78 -12.34
CA ARG A 384 -18.40 -2.79 -11.84
C ARG A 384 -18.61 -1.74 -10.75
N LEU A 385 -17.68 -1.64 -9.79
CA LEU A 385 -17.73 -0.62 -8.74
C LEU A 385 -17.65 0.79 -9.32
N LYS A 386 -16.73 1.04 -10.27
CA LYS A 386 -16.64 2.33 -10.97
C LYS A 386 -17.97 2.72 -11.60
N ARG A 387 -18.63 1.81 -12.36
CA ARG A 387 -19.93 2.05 -12.95
C ARG A 387 -21.03 2.32 -11.92
N LYS A 388 -21.04 1.57 -10.81
CA LYS A 388 -21.98 1.78 -9.69
C LYS A 388 -21.81 3.17 -9.07
N LEU A 389 -20.57 3.58 -8.82
CA LEU A 389 -20.23 4.91 -8.28
C LEU A 389 -20.59 6.04 -9.25
N GLN A 390 -20.31 5.87 -10.54
CA GLN A 390 -20.69 6.84 -11.58
C GLN A 390 -22.19 7.11 -11.55
N LYS A 391 -23.03 6.08 -11.53
CA LYS A 391 -24.48 6.22 -11.46
C LYS A 391 -24.92 6.93 -10.15
N ALA A 392 -24.31 6.60 -9.01
CA ALA A 392 -24.69 7.15 -7.72
C ALA A 392 -24.27 8.62 -7.52
N ILE A 393 -23.16 9.05 -8.10
CA ILE A 393 -22.65 10.41 -7.96
C ILE A 393 -23.14 11.31 -9.11
N GLN A 394 -23.27 10.81 -10.33
CA GLN A 394 -23.68 11.56 -11.53
C GLN A 394 -25.20 11.69 -11.67
N GLY A 395 -25.98 10.77 -11.13
CA GLY A 395 -27.45 10.84 -11.14
C GLY A 395 -28.06 12.05 -10.41
N LYS A 396 -27.21 12.85 -9.73
CA LYS A 396 -27.56 14.13 -9.11
C LYS A 396 -26.85 15.26 -9.85
N LYS A 397 -27.12 15.51 -11.16
CA LYS A 397 -26.61 16.65 -11.96
C LYS A 397 -25.27 17.24 -11.45
N THR A 398 -24.22 16.43 -11.42
CA THR A 398 -22.87 16.90 -11.13
C THR A 398 -22.22 17.25 -12.45
N ALA A 399 -21.74 18.49 -12.58
CA ALA A 399 -21.05 18.97 -13.78
C ALA A 399 -19.84 18.08 -14.08
N GLN A 400 -20.02 17.14 -15.01
CA GLN A 400 -18.94 16.36 -15.56
C GLN A 400 -18.12 17.26 -16.49
N LYS A 401 -17.03 17.87 -15.98
CA LYS A 401 -15.91 18.11 -16.89
C LYS A 401 -15.32 16.74 -17.22
N LYS A 402 -15.40 16.32 -18.49
CA LYS A 402 -14.63 15.20 -19.02
C LYS A 402 -13.18 15.41 -18.61
N ASN A 403 -12.75 14.76 -17.55
CA ASN A 403 -11.36 14.78 -17.12
C ASN A 403 -10.57 13.90 -18.09
N GLN A 404 -10.28 14.45 -19.25
CA GLN A 404 -9.18 13.99 -20.07
C GLN A 404 -7.92 14.42 -19.31
N ILE A 405 -7.19 13.49 -18.76
CA ILE A 405 -5.80 13.71 -18.37
C ILE A 405 -5.07 13.92 -19.69
N PRO A 406 -4.61 15.16 -20.01
CA PRO A 406 -3.82 15.38 -21.21
C PRO A 406 -2.54 14.55 -21.05
N GLY A 407 -2.24 13.70 -22.00
CA GLY A 407 -0.94 13.04 -22.08
C GLY A 407 -0.81 11.63 -21.54
N LYS A 408 -1.85 10.96 -21.02
CA LYS A 408 -1.78 9.51 -20.78
C LYS A 408 -2.11 8.69 -22.04
N THR A 409 -1.50 9.03 -23.15
CA THR A 409 -1.35 8.11 -24.28
C THR A 409 -0.15 7.22 -23.96
N PHE A 410 -0.41 6.11 -23.29
CA PHE A 410 0.55 5.03 -23.28
C PHE A 410 0.43 4.32 -24.63
N SER A 411 1.37 4.60 -25.54
CA SER A 411 1.62 3.70 -26.67
C SER A 411 2.10 2.37 -26.07
N TRP A 412 1.48 1.31 -26.55
CA TRP A 412 1.78 -0.09 -26.19
C TRP A 412 3.13 -0.53 -26.75
#